data_cbd1a2f207d8f1704acb3feb7d0757cf
#
_entry.id   cbd1a2f207d8f1704acb3feb7d0757cf
#
_cell.length_a   1.000
_cell.length_b   1.000
_cell.length_c   1.000
_cell.angle_alpha   90.00
_cell.angle_beta   90.00
_cell.angle_gamma   90.00
#
_symmetry.space_group_name_H-M   'P 1'
#
loop_
_entity.id
_entity.type
_entity.pdbx_description
1 polymer ?
#
loop_
_entity_poly.entity_id
_entity_poly.type
_entity_poly.pdbx_seq_one_letter_code
_entity_poly.pdbx_strand_id
1 'polypeptide(L)'
;MTGYIVTTFEKDGRLAEYTAELASVPDEQGQELHLVNLYPQVRYQTFLGFGGAITEAVGLVLQALPPETARQVLNSYYGPSGIGYSLVRTHLDSCDFSRENYCAIEDEDTDFSTFSLRHDERNIIPYILMAEELAGKKLPVMLSPWSPPAFMKTNGSRNGGGKLRLEYADLWARYICKYIHEYRRRGVQVTRLSIQNEPNAAQTWDSCLYSAQEERDFLIKHLHPTLVENGLGDLEVFVWDHNKERMFERTAQCITTETDRMVDRKSVV
;
A
#
# COMPACT_ATOMS: atom_id res chain seq x y z
N MET A 1 8.25 27.87 -23.53
CA MET A 1 8.27 26.90 -22.39
C MET A 1 9.58 26.15 -22.51
N THR A 2 10.39 26.13 -21.46
CA THR A 2 11.66 25.40 -21.46
C THR A 2 11.40 24.02 -20.86
N GLY A 3 11.80 22.97 -21.55
CA GLY A 3 11.69 21.60 -21.09
C GLY A 3 13.08 20.93 -21.07
N TYR A 4 13.21 19.86 -20.31
CA TYR A 4 14.42 19.05 -20.26
C TYR A 4 14.06 17.59 -20.48
N ILE A 5 14.91 16.86 -21.19
CA ILE A 5 14.91 15.40 -21.24
C ILE A 5 16.03 14.91 -20.35
N VAL A 6 15.70 13.99 -19.44
CA VAL A 6 16.66 13.26 -18.63
C VAL A 6 16.59 11.79 -19.05
N THR A 7 17.70 11.27 -19.53
CA THR A 7 17.78 9.87 -19.97
C THR A 7 18.79 9.14 -19.08
N THR A 8 18.34 8.10 -18.39
CA THR A 8 19.19 7.19 -17.63
C THR A 8 19.45 5.93 -18.48
N PHE A 9 20.69 5.55 -18.62
CA PHE A 9 21.10 4.39 -19.42
C PHE A 9 22.31 3.69 -18.78
N GLU A 10 22.51 2.44 -19.14
CA GLU A 10 23.70 1.70 -18.71
C GLU A 10 24.86 1.98 -19.65
N LYS A 11 26.01 2.31 -19.08
CA LYS A 11 27.27 2.48 -19.79
C LYS A 11 28.40 1.86 -18.96
N ASP A 12 29.10 0.90 -19.54
CA ASP A 12 30.24 0.23 -18.92
C ASP A 12 29.91 -0.41 -17.54
N GLY A 13 28.71 -1.01 -17.42
CA GLY A 13 28.21 -1.64 -16.19
C GLY A 13 27.82 -0.63 -15.10
N ARG A 14 27.64 0.65 -15.42
CA ARG A 14 27.21 1.70 -14.50
C ARG A 14 26.03 2.47 -15.09
N LEU A 15 25.15 2.92 -14.20
CA LEU A 15 24.11 3.88 -14.60
C LEU A 15 24.74 5.22 -14.92
N ALA A 16 24.42 5.76 -16.09
CA ALA A 16 24.81 7.08 -16.54
C ALA A 16 23.54 7.91 -16.83
N GLU A 17 23.64 9.20 -16.64
CA GLU A 17 22.55 10.15 -16.89
C GLU A 17 22.98 11.16 -17.94
N TYR A 18 22.07 11.46 -18.86
CA TYR A 18 22.21 12.50 -19.83
C TYR A 18 21.03 13.46 -19.73
N THR A 19 21.31 14.74 -19.61
CA THR A 19 20.28 15.78 -19.59
C THR A 19 20.45 16.68 -20.82
N ALA A 20 19.37 16.87 -21.57
CA ALA A 20 19.33 17.80 -22.69
C ALA A 20 18.17 18.79 -22.55
N GLU A 21 18.41 20.03 -22.91
CA GLU A 21 17.36 21.03 -23.01
C GLU A 21 16.52 20.75 -24.28
N LEU A 22 15.19 20.80 -24.12
CA LEU A 22 14.27 20.70 -25.24
C LEU A 22 14.05 22.06 -25.89
N ALA A 23 14.47 22.20 -27.14
CA ALA A 23 14.13 23.37 -27.92
C ALA A 23 12.63 23.31 -28.33
N SER A 24 11.89 24.39 -28.06
CA SER A 24 10.54 24.56 -28.59
C SER A 24 10.64 25.07 -30.01
N VAL A 25 10.10 24.34 -30.98
CA VAL A 25 9.97 24.76 -32.39
C VAL A 25 8.48 24.85 -32.76
N PRO A 26 8.11 25.75 -33.69
CA PRO A 26 6.76 25.74 -34.24
C PRO A 26 6.47 24.40 -34.92
N ASP A 27 5.23 23.92 -34.80
CA ASP A 27 4.76 22.75 -35.55
C ASP A 27 4.64 23.09 -37.01
N GLU A 28 5.52 22.55 -37.84
CA GLU A 28 5.57 22.82 -39.30
C GLU A 28 4.87 21.75 -40.16
N GLN A 29 3.85 21.10 -39.66
CA GLN A 29 3.00 20.12 -40.38
C GLN A 29 3.25 18.64 -40.05
N GLY A 30 2.44 18.07 -39.17
CA GLY A 30 1.83 16.76 -39.27
C GLY A 30 2.69 15.55 -39.63
N GLN A 31 3.97 15.52 -39.28
CA GLN A 31 4.85 14.38 -39.49
C GLN A 31 5.15 13.61 -38.18
N GLU A 32 4.24 13.66 -37.24
CA GLU A 32 4.43 13.02 -35.94
C GLU A 32 4.20 11.52 -36.05
N LEU A 33 5.27 10.74 -35.94
CA LEU A 33 5.19 9.29 -35.74
C LEU A 33 4.81 8.94 -34.28
N HIS A 34 5.14 9.83 -33.33
CA HIS A 34 4.86 9.67 -31.92
C HIS A 34 4.49 11.04 -31.34
N LEU A 35 3.19 11.24 -31.06
CA LEU A 35 2.64 12.49 -30.55
C LEU A 35 2.19 12.32 -29.10
N VAL A 36 2.63 13.26 -28.23
CA VAL A 36 2.06 13.45 -26.90
C VAL A 36 1.47 14.85 -26.81
N ASN A 37 0.15 14.94 -26.75
CA ASN A 37 -0.55 16.21 -26.56
C ASN A 37 -0.61 16.60 -25.10
N LEU A 38 -0.16 17.79 -24.76
CA LEU A 38 -0.25 18.36 -23.43
C LEU A 38 -1.32 19.45 -23.39
N TYR A 39 -2.28 19.31 -22.50
CA TYR A 39 -3.39 20.26 -22.31
C TYR A 39 -3.31 20.88 -20.89
N PRO A 40 -2.42 21.85 -20.63
CA PRO A 40 -2.20 22.40 -19.28
C PRO A 40 -3.42 23.05 -18.63
N GLN A 41 -4.40 23.45 -19.45
CA GLN A 41 -5.67 24.02 -19.01
C GLN A 41 -6.68 22.96 -18.53
N VAL A 42 -6.52 21.70 -18.95
CA VAL A 42 -7.38 20.59 -18.51
C VAL A 42 -6.82 20.04 -17.20
N ARG A 43 -7.62 20.11 -16.16
CA ARG A 43 -7.25 19.65 -14.83
C ARG A 43 -8.15 18.52 -14.39
N TYR A 44 -7.54 17.50 -13.83
CA TYR A 44 -8.21 16.36 -13.21
C TYR A 44 -7.93 16.35 -11.70
N GLN A 45 -7.73 15.18 -11.11
CA GLN A 45 -7.38 15.03 -9.69
C GLN A 45 -6.00 15.63 -9.37
N THR A 46 -5.81 15.98 -8.10
CA THR A 46 -4.50 16.41 -7.60
C THR A 46 -3.60 15.20 -7.38
N PHE A 47 -2.41 15.23 -7.97
CA PHE A 47 -1.38 14.23 -7.72
C PHE A 47 -0.80 14.42 -6.30
N LEU A 48 -0.86 13.38 -5.46
CA LEU A 48 -0.44 13.44 -4.06
C LEU A 48 1.04 13.11 -3.85
N GLY A 49 1.67 12.47 -4.80
CA GLY A 49 3.09 12.10 -4.75
C GLY A 49 3.33 10.63 -5.07
N PHE A 50 4.59 10.25 -5.03
CA PHE A 50 5.03 8.87 -5.14
C PHE A 50 5.34 8.29 -3.76
N GLY A 51 5.32 6.97 -3.65
CA GLY A 51 5.68 6.26 -2.43
C GLY A 51 6.29 4.91 -2.73
N GLY A 52 6.72 4.24 -1.69
CA GLY A 52 7.28 2.90 -1.77
C GLY A 52 6.80 2.02 -0.61
N ALA A 53 6.97 0.71 -0.77
CA ALA A 53 6.67 -0.23 0.30
C ALA A 53 7.86 -0.35 1.26
N ILE A 54 7.56 -0.34 2.56
CA ILE A 54 8.49 -0.75 3.62
C ILE A 54 7.94 -2.06 4.20
N THR A 55 8.50 -3.18 3.74
CA THR A 55 8.11 -4.54 4.12
C THR A 55 9.10 -5.15 5.09
N GLU A 56 8.81 -6.35 5.62
CA GLU A 56 9.77 -7.10 6.43
C GLU A 56 11.09 -7.34 5.67
N ALA A 57 11.03 -7.70 4.38
CA ALA A 57 12.23 -7.89 3.56
C ALA A 57 13.09 -6.63 3.49
N VAL A 58 12.48 -5.45 3.31
CA VAL A 58 13.19 -4.17 3.34
C VAL A 58 13.89 -3.97 4.67
N GLY A 59 13.17 -4.20 5.78
CA GLY A 59 13.74 -4.09 7.12
C GLY A 59 14.92 -5.03 7.35
N LEU A 60 14.82 -6.27 6.94
CA LEU A 60 15.89 -7.26 7.07
C LEU A 60 17.13 -6.89 6.23
N VAL A 61 16.92 -6.39 5.01
CA VAL A 61 18.03 -5.90 4.17
C VAL A 61 18.71 -4.71 4.83
N LEU A 62 17.95 -3.72 5.32
CA LEU A 62 18.49 -2.55 5.98
C LEU A 62 19.25 -2.90 7.28
N GLN A 63 18.76 -3.91 8.04
CA GLN A 63 19.45 -4.42 9.24
C GLN A 63 20.80 -5.07 8.93
N ALA A 64 20.93 -5.68 7.75
CA ALA A 64 22.18 -6.32 7.31
C ALA A 64 23.23 -5.31 6.85
N LEU A 65 22.87 -4.05 6.64
CA LEU A 65 23.79 -2.98 6.23
C LEU A 65 24.37 -2.27 7.47
N PRO A 66 25.56 -1.63 7.32
CA PRO A 66 26.02 -0.67 8.30
C PRO A 66 24.94 0.41 8.53
N PRO A 67 24.70 0.86 9.76
CA PRO A 67 23.62 1.81 10.08
C PRO A 67 23.62 3.08 9.23
N GLU A 68 24.79 3.62 8.94
CA GLU A 68 24.93 4.80 8.09
C GLU A 68 24.52 4.52 6.64
N THR A 69 24.87 3.35 6.11
CA THR A 69 24.47 2.94 4.76
C THR A 69 22.94 2.73 4.69
N ALA A 70 22.34 2.08 5.68
CA ALA A 70 20.91 1.94 5.76
C ALA A 70 20.20 3.30 5.76
N ARG A 71 20.71 4.25 6.54
CA ARG A 71 20.20 5.63 6.58
C ARG A 71 20.37 6.35 5.24
N GLN A 72 21.48 6.19 4.56
CA GLN A 72 21.72 6.77 3.22
C GLN A 72 20.75 6.20 2.18
N VAL A 73 20.47 4.89 2.22
CA VAL A 73 19.49 4.25 1.35
C VAL A 73 18.10 4.88 1.55
N LEU A 74 17.61 4.95 2.79
CA LEU A 74 16.32 5.57 3.07
C LEU A 74 16.29 7.06 2.72
N ASN A 75 17.40 7.79 2.93
CA ASN A 75 17.50 9.19 2.54
C ASN A 75 17.40 9.40 1.03
N SER A 76 17.90 8.45 0.23
CA SER A 76 17.78 8.50 -1.23
C SER A 76 16.32 8.37 -1.70
N TYR A 77 15.47 7.69 -0.93
CA TYR A 77 14.03 7.57 -1.23
C TYR A 77 13.19 8.68 -0.60
N TYR A 78 13.38 8.98 0.67
CA TYR A 78 12.48 9.83 1.45
C TYR A 78 13.04 11.21 1.76
N GLY A 79 14.35 11.38 1.74
CA GLY A 79 15.01 12.64 2.05
C GLY A 79 14.84 13.70 0.95
N PRO A 80 15.03 14.99 1.30
CA PRO A 80 14.82 16.11 0.39
C PRO A 80 15.83 16.16 -0.77
N SER A 81 16.98 15.51 -0.63
CA SER A 81 17.98 15.38 -1.70
C SER A 81 17.81 14.13 -2.57
N GLY A 82 16.87 13.26 -2.22
CA GLY A 82 16.53 12.04 -2.96
C GLY A 82 15.33 12.22 -3.88
N ILE A 83 14.65 11.11 -4.19
CA ILE A 83 13.45 11.14 -5.05
C ILE A 83 12.19 11.63 -4.34
N GLY A 84 12.25 11.85 -3.02
CA GLY A 84 11.23 12.57 -2.27
C GLY A 84 9.90 11.81 -2.12
N TYR A 85 9.95 10.51 -1.83
CA TYR A 85 8.74 9.75 -1.53
C TYR A 85 7.94 10.39 -0.40
N SER A 86 6.64 10.48 -0.59
CA SER A 86 5.69 11.12 0.33
C SER A 86 4.64 10.18 0.91
N LEU A 87 4.67 8.91 0.54
CA LEU A 87 3.73 7.87 0.93
C LEU A 87 4.48 6.59 1.28
N VAL A 88 3.93 5.81 2.21
CA VAL A 88 4.43 4.46 2.56
C VAL A 88 3.31 3.46 2.44
N ARG A 89 3.59 2.29 1.87
CA ARG A 89 2.74 1.10 1.97
C ARG A 89 3.44 0.06 2.81
N THR A 90 2.70 -0.64 3.67
CA THR A 90 3.20 -1.81 4.39
C THR A 90 2.10 -2.85 4.54
N HIS A 91 2.49 -4.04 4.93
CA HIS A 91 1.56 -5.16 5.09
C HIS A 91 1.02 -5.26 6.53
N LEU A 92 -0.15 -5.87 6.66
CA LEU A 92 -0.75 -6.28 7.91
C LEU A 92 -0.54 -7.80 8.04
N ASP A 93 0.14 -8.24 9.09
CA ASP A 93 0.70 -9.59 9.23
C ASP A 93 1.70 -9.92 8.10
N SER A 94 2.03 -11.19 7.88
CA SER A 94 2.96 -11.60 6.82
C SER A 94 2.41 -11.36 5.40
N CYS A 95 3.34 -11.30 4.45
CA CYS A 95 3.09 -11.17 3.02
C CYS A 95 4.14 -11.96 2.23
N ASP A 96 4.11 -11.88 0.90
CA ASP A 96 5.12 -12.48 0.02
C ASP A 96 6.56 -11.94 0.20
N PHE A 97 6.71 -10.79 0.87
CA PHE A 97 7.99 -10.22 1.28
C PHE A 97 8.33 -10.47 2.76
N SER A 98 7.75 -11.52 3.35
CA SER A 98 8.07 -12.01 4.69
C SER A 98 8.88 -13.29 4.63
N ARG A 99 9.70 -13.55 5.65
CA ARG A 99 10.51 -14.78 5.72
C ARG A 99 9.67 -16.03 5.94
N GLU A 100 8.56 -15.88 6.63
CA GLU A 100 7.64 -16.94 6.99
C GLU A 100 6.24 -16.36 7.20
N ASN A 101 5.22 -17.22 7.23
CA ASN A 101 3.90 -16.79 7.63
C ASN A 101 3.89 -16.42 9.13
N TYR A 102 3.31 -15.28 9.45
CA TYR A 102 3.03 -14.89 10.84
C TYR A 102 1.74 -14.09 10.95
N CYS A 103 1.17 -14.08 12.12
CA CYS A 103 0.08 -13.22 12.55
C CYS A 103 0.46 -12.49 13.83
N ALA A 104 -0.16 -11.34 14.10
CA ALA A 104 0.00 -10.65 15.37
C ALA A 104 -0.77 -11.31 16.52
N ILE A 105 -1.55 -12.36 16.28
CA ILE A 105 -2.21 -13.20 17.28
C ILE A 105 -1.83 -14.66 17.08
N GLU A 106 -1.94 -15.45 18.14
CA GLU A 106 -1.85 -16.91 18.08
C GLU A 106 -3.11 -17.50 17.43
N ASP A 107 -3.02 -18.78 17.03
CA ASP A 107 -4.15 -19.48 16.39
C ASP A 107 -5.34 -19.57 17.34
N GLU A 108 -6.54 -19.38 16.78
CA GLU A 108 -7.83 -19.36 17.51
C GLU A 108 -7.98 -18.27 18.60
N ASP A 109 -7.07 -17.30 18.69
CA ASP A 109 -7.24 -16.16 19.62
C ASP A 109 -8.31 -15.18 19.08
N THR A 110 -9.50 -15.22 19.68
CA THR A 110 -10.65 -14.40 19.29
C THR A 110 -10.85 -13.14 20.14
N ASP A 111 -10.12 -13.00 21.21
CA ASP A 111 -10.17 -11.85 22.15
C ASP A 111 -8.91 -10.94 22.07
N PHE A 112 -7.95 -11.32 21.22
CA PHE A 112 -6.69 -10.62 21.01
C PHE A 112 -5.79 -10.55 22.25
N SER A 113 -5.91 -11.53 23.15
CA SER A 113 -5.10 -11.62 24.38
C SER A 113 -3.61 -11.86 24.10
N THR A 114 -3.30 -12.51 22.97
CA THR A 114 -1.93 -12.80 22.52
C THR A 114 -1.37 -11.76 21.54
N PHE A 115 -2.13 -10.70 21.26
CA PHE A 115 -1.76 -9.73 20.22
C PHE A 115 -0.38 -9.11 20.45
N SER A 116 0.49 -9.23 19.45
CA SER A 116 1.87 -8.74 19.51
C SER A 116 2.38 -8.31 18.14
N LEU A 117 2.85 -7.07 18.00
CA LEU A 117 3.53 -6.54 16.82
C LEU A 117 5.05 -6.76 16.86
N ARG A 118 5.54 -7.78 17.55
CA ARG A 118 7.00 -8.01 17.71
C ARG A 118 7.75 -8.12 16.38
N HIS A 119 7.14 -8.69 15.31
CA HIS A 119 7.73 -8.73 13.99
C HIS A 119 7.87 -7.33 13.39
N ASP A 120 6.82 -6.55 13.46
CA ASP A 120 6.75 -5.22 12.87
C ASP A 120 7.61 -4.22 13.64
N GLU A 121 7.62 -4.31 14.98
CA GLU A 121 8.49 -3.50 15.85
C GLU A 121 9.97 -3.72 15.58
N ARG A 122 10.33 -4.91 15.15
CA ARG A 122 11.70 -5.24 14.81
C ARG A 122 12.07 -4.85 13.37
N ASN A 123 11.18 -5.10 12.43
CA ASN A 123 11.56 -5.14 11.02
C ASN A 123 10.92 -4.05 10.14
N ILE A 124 9.85 -3.38 10.60
CA ILE A 124 9.06 -2.47 9.75
C ILE A 124 8.97 -1.07 10.38
N ILE A 125 8.39 -0.98 11.57
CA ILE A 125 8.10 0.29 12.27
C ILE A 125 9.33 1.18 12.40
N PRO A 126 10.52 0.69 12.81
CA PRO A 126 11.70 1.53 12.93
C PRO A 126 12.10 2.22 11.62
N TYR A 127 11.90 1.56 10.48
CA TYR A 127 12.27 2.09 9.17
C TYR A 127 11.23 3.07 8.62
N ILE A 128 9.95 2.89 8.97
CA ILE A 128 8.92 3.91 8.69
C ILE A 128 9.24 5.18 9.47
N LEU A 129 9.55 5.08 10.76
CA LEU A 129 9.90 6.22 11.60
C LEU A 129 11.20 6.91 11.14
N MET A 130 12.19 6.14 10.70
CA MET A 130 13.41 6.68 10.11
C MET A 130 13.13 7.40 8.79
N ALA A 131 12.27 6.87 7.94
CA ALA A 131 11.84 7.52 6.70
C ALA A 131 11.12 8.85 6.98
N GLU A 132 10.24 8.91 8.00
CA GLU A 132 9.59 10.15 8.45
C GLU A 132 10.60 11.18 8.96
N GLU A 133 11.57 10.75 9.75
CA GLU A 133 12.65 11.63 10.24
C GLU A 133 13.42 12.24 9.07
N LEU A 134 13.83 11.42 8.09
CA LEU A 134 14.57 11.85 6.90
C LEU A 134 13.74 12.74 5.98
N ALA A 135 12.45 12.48 5.86
CA ALA A 135 11.50 13.31 5.11
C ALA A 135 11.19 14.65 5.82
N GLY A 136 11.51 14.77 7.11
CA GLY A 136 11.18 15.93 7.95
C GLY A 136 9.68 16.14 8.17
N LYS A 137 8.85 15.11 7.97
CA LYS A 137 7.39 15.16 8.10
C LYS A 137 6.82 13.76 8.35
N LYS A 138 5.60 13.71 8.88
CA LYS A 138 4.82 12.48 8.94
C LYS A 138 4.47 12.01 7.53
N LEU A 139 4.57 10.71 7.32
CA LEU A 139 4.22 10.06 6.05
C LEU A 139 2.89 9.33 6.20
N PRO A 140 1.90 9.58 5.33
CA PRO A 140 0.71 8.75 5.24
C PRO A 140 1.09 7.29 4.97
N VAL A 141 0.62 6.39 5.82
CA VAL A 141 0.90 4.95 5.68
C VAL A 141 -0.37 4.22 5.30
N MET A 142 -0.28 3.40 4.26
CA MET A 142 -1.29 2.45 3.84
C MET A 142 -0.97 1.06 4.38
N LEU A 143 -1.91 0.47 5.11
CA LEU A 143 -1.86 -0.94 5.48
C LEU A 143 -2.63 -1.78 4.46
N SER A 144 -2.02 -2.90 4.04
CA SER A 144 -2.65 -3.87 3.13
C SER A 144 -2.54 -5.28 3.72
N PRO A 145 -3.65 -5.97 4.00
CA PRO A 145 -3.62 -7.37 4.41
C PRO A 145 -3.48 -8.29 3.19
N TRP A 146 -2.63 -9.31 3.29
CA TRP A 146 -2.53 -10.40 2.31
C TRP A 146 -3.46 -11.55 2.63
N SER A 147 -3.65 -11.84 3.91
CA SER A 147 -4.53 -12.91 4.36
C SER A 147 -4.96 -12.68 5.80
N PRO A 148 -6.22 -12.99 6.14
CA PRO A 148 -6.60 -13.20 7.53
C PRO A 148 -5.83 -14.36 8.18
N PRO A 149 -5.80 -14.47 9.53
CA PRO A 149 -5.32 -15.66 10.22
C PRO A 149 -5.94 -16.96 9.67
N ALA A 150 -5.18 -18.05 9.70
CA ALA A 150 -5.55 -19.32 9.05
C ALA A 150 -6.92 -19.87 9.50
N PHE A 151 -7.23 -19.78 10.80
CA PHE A 151 -8.49 -20.28 11.36
C PHE A 151 -9.72 -19.49 10.88
N MET A 152 -9.54 -18.24 10.43
CA MET A 152 -10.62 -17.42 9.87
C MET A 152 -10.92 -17.74 8.40
N LYS A 153 -10.16 -18.64 7.76
CA LYS A 153 -10.24 -18.91 6.32
C LYS A 153 -10.87 -20.27 5.99
N THR A 154 -11.52 -20.33 4.84
CA THR A 154 -12.20 -21.55 4.37
C THR A 154 -11.26 -22.71 4.09
N ASN A 155 -9.98 -22.43 3.76
CA ASN A 155 -8.97 -23.44 3.49
C ASN A 155 -8.06 -23.73 4.70
N GLY A 156 -8.27 -23.06 5.85
CA GLY A 156 -7.46 -23.25 7.06
C GLY A 156 -5.98 -22.89 6.88
N SER A 157 -5.64 -22.06 5.91
CA SER A 157 -4.26 -21.66 5.58
C SER A 157 -4.19 -20.20 5.19
N ARG A 158 -3.12 -19.53 5.53
CA ARG A 158 -2.86 -18.16 5.03
C ARG A 158 -2.54 -18.17 3.53
N ASN A 159 -1.95 -19.24 3.02
CA ASN A 159 -1.54 -19.43 1.63
C ASN A 159 -2.63 -20.08 0.78
N GLY A 160 -2.46 -20.04 -0.53
CA GLY A 160 -3.30 -20.79 -1.46
C GLY A 160 -4.70 -20.21 -1.69
N GLY A 161 -4.89 -18.91 -1.51
CA GLY A 161 -6.20 -18.29 -1.66
C GLY A 161 -7.12 -18.64 -0.51
N GLY A 162 -8.26 -19.31 -0.79
CA GLY A 162 -9.35 -19.48 0.17
C GLY A 162 -10.12 -18.17 0.35
N LYS A 163 -11.11 -18.17 1.21
CA LYS A 163 -11.96 -17.00 1.50
C LYS A 163 -12.06 -16.78 3.00
N LEU A 164 -12.36 -15.55 3.40
CA LEU A 164 -12.77 -15.25 4.77
C LEU A 164 -14.08 -16.01 5.08
N ARG A 165 -14.12 -16.74 6.18
CA ARG A 165 -15.33 -17.37 6.68
C ARG A 165 -16.23 -16.30 7.29
N LEU A 166 -17.50 -16.29 6.90
CA LEU A 166 -18.43 -15.20 7.23
C LEU A 166 -18.61 -15.01 8.75
N GLU A 167 -18.56 -16.10 9.52
CA GLU A 167 -18.64 -16.05 10.99
C GLU A 167 -17.49 -15.30 11.65
N TYR A 168 -16.38 -15.09 10.95
CA TYR A 168 -15.22 -14.33 11.42
C TYR A 168 -15.12 -12.92 10.84
N ALA A 169 -16.09 -12.47 10.03
CA ALA A 169 -15.99 -11.17 9.36
C ALA A 169 -15.90 -10.00 10.36
N ASP A 170 -16.69 -10.01 11.43
CA ASP A 170 -16.62 -8.99 12.49
C ASP A 170 -15.31 -9.09 13.30
N LEU A 171 -14.84 -10.31 13.55
CA LEU A 171 -13.57 -10.52 14.22
C LEU A 171 -12.40 -9.97 13.40
N TRP A 172 -12.41 -10.22 12.08
CA TRP A 172 -11.40 -9.72 11.16
C TRP A 172 -11.42 -8.19 11.09
N ALA A 173 -12.58 -7.56 11.03
CA ALA A 173 -12.71 -6.10 11.06
C ALA A 173 -12.15 -5.51 12.37
N ARG A 174 -12.45 -6.11 13.52
CA ARG A 174 -11.89 -5.70 14.83
C ARG A 174 -10.38 -5.91 14.91
N TYR A 175 -9.85 -6.99 14.33
CA TYR A 175 -8.43 -7.25 14.25
C TYR A 175 -7.69 -6.15 13.47
N ILE A 176 -8.22 -5.76 12.31
CA ILE A 176 -7.69 -4.64 11.51
C ILE A 176 -7.66 -3.34 12.34
N CYS A 177 -8.75 -3.03 13.05
CA CYS A 177 -8.80 -1.84 13.93
C CYS A 177 -7.75 -1.91 15.02
N LYS A 178 -7.60 -3.06 15.70
CA LYS A 178 -6.56 -3.28 16.72
C LYS A 178 -5.17 -3.04 16.17
N TYR A 179 -4.87 -3.58 14.98
CA TYR A 179 -3.60 -3.42 14.30
C TYR A 179 -3.28 -1.95 14.02
N ILE A 180 -4.25 -1.21 13.48
CA ILE A 180 -4.11 0.23 13.18
C ILE A 180 -3.86 1.04 14.46
N HIS A 181 -4.61 0.79 15.53
CA HIS A 181 -4.42 1.46 16.82
C HIS A 181 -3.02 1.21 17.38
N GLU A 182 -2.53 -0.01 17.28
CA GLU A 182 -1.21 -0.38 17.76
C GLU A 182 -0.08 0.26 16.95
N TYR A 183 -0.25 0.43 15.64
CA TYR A 183 0.65 1.22 14.79
C TYR A 183 0.63 2.70 15.17
N ARG A 184 -0.57 3.30 15.29
CA ARG A 184 -0.72 4.71 15.70
C ARG A 184 -0.11 4.97 17.06
N ARG A 185 -0.27 4.05 18.01
CA ARG A 185 0.35 4.15 19.34
C ARG A 185 1.89 4.14 19.30
N ARG A 186 2.48 3.52 18.28
CA ARG A 186 3.94 3.53 18.03
C ARG A 186 4.40 4.71 17.18
N GLY A 187 3.53 5.68 16.93
CA GLY A 187 3.85 6.90 16.21
C GLY A 187 3.75 6.81 14.69
N VAL A 188 3.33 5.67 14.14
CA VAL A 188 3.13 5.50 12.69
C VAL A 188 1.75 6.00 12.30
N GLN A 189 1.69 6.94 11.37
CA GLN A 189 0.44 7.55 10.92
C GLN A 189 -0.26 6.70 9.85
N VAL A 190 -0.97 5.67 10.26
CA VAL A 190 -1.85 4.91 9.37
C VAL A 190 -3.06 5.77 9.00
N THR A 191 -3.18 6.13 7.72
CA THR A 191 -4.28 6.93 7.17
C THR A 191 -5.03 6.22 6.07
N ARG A 192 -4.50 5.09 5.58
CA ARG A 192 -5.03 4.34 4.44
C ARG A 192 -5.09 2.86 4.77
N LEU A 193 -6.12 2.22 4.24
CA LEU A 193 -6.36 0.79 4.43
C LEU A 193 -6.83 0.17 3.11
N SER A 194 -6.14 -0.85 2.64
CA SER A 194 -6.66 -1.77 1.62
C SER A 194 -7.56 -2.81 2.29
N ILE A 195 -8.68 -3.13 1.69
CA ILE A 195 -9.53 -4.23 2.18
C ILE A 195 -8.79 -5.56 2.05
N GLN A 196 -8.14 -5.78 0.91
CA GLN A 196 -7.40 -7.00 0.60
C GLN A 196 -6.37 -6.76 -0.50
N ASN A 197 -5.11 -7.14 -0.27
CA ASN A 197 -4.12 -7.22 -1.33
C ASN A 197 -4.51 -8.30 -2.35
N GLU A 198 -4.49 -7.95 -3.63
CA GLU A 198 -4.75 -8.86 -4.76
C GLU A 198 -5.98 -9.78 -4.57
N PRO A 199 -7.18 -9.23 -4.39
CA PRO A 199 -8.36 -10.01 -4.01
C PRO A 199 -8.79 -11.08 -5.04
N ASN A 200 -8.17 -11.14 -6.20
CA ASN A 200 -8.45 -12.11 -7.27
C ASN A 200 -7.32 -13.13 -7.49
N ALA A 201 -6.28 -13.11 -6.65
CA ALA A 201 -5.11 -13.95 -6.80
C ALA A 201 -5.01 -15.01 -5.70
N ALA A 202 -5.01 -16.29 -6.08
CA ALA A 202 -4.64 -17.40 -5.21
C ALA A 202 -3.15 -17.70 -5.40
N GLN A 203 -2.35 -17.36 -4.41
CA GLN A 203 -0.89 -17.45 -4.47
C GLN A 203 -0.35 -18.55 -3.57
N THR A 204 0.85 -19.04 -3.83
CA THR A 204 1.54 -20.02 -2.97
C THR A 204 2.00 -19.43 -1.64
N TRP A 205 1.91 -18.13 -1.48
CA TRP A 205 2.11 -17.36 -0.25
C TRP A 205 0.78 -16.83 0.28
N ASP A 206 0.83 -15.95 1.29
CA ASP A 206 -0.34 -15.29 1.87
C ASP A 206 -1.26 -14.72 0.79
N SER A 207 -2.51 -15.15 0.77
CA SER A 207 -3.51 -14.67 -0.18
C SER A 207 -4.92 -15.02 0.28
N CYS A 208 -5.88 -14.18 -0.05
CA CYS A 208 -7.29 -14.41 0.26
C CYS A 208 -8.16 -13.87 -0.88
N LEU A 209 -9.11 -14.67 -1.31
CA LEU A 209 -9.96 -14.33 -2.46
C LEU A 209 -11.22 -13.58 -2.02
N TYR A 210 -11.51 -12.51 -2.73
CA TYR A 210 -12.77 -11.78 -2.66
C TYR A 210 -13.30 -11.54 -4.08
N SER A 211 -14.56 -11.87 -4.33
CA SER A 211 -15.28 -11.25 -5.45
C SER A 211 -15.54 -9.77 -5.14
N ALA A 212 -15.90 -8.98 -6.16
CA ALA A 212 -16.27 -7.58 -5.94
C ALA A 212 -17.44 -7.44 -4.96
N GLN A 213 -18.40 -8.38 -5.02
CA GLN A 213 -19.52 -8.40 -4.10
C GLN A 213 -19.09 -8.70 -2.66
N GLU A 214 -18.23 -9.70 -2.45
CA GLU A 214 -17.73 -10.05 -1.12
C GLU A 214 -16.90 -8.94 -0.52
N GLU A 215 -16.07 -8.27 -1.31
CA GLU A 215 -15.27 -7.11 -0.90
C GLU A 215 -16.17 -5.95 -0.46
N ARG A 216 -17.21 -5.63 -1.27
CA ARG A 216 -18.22 -4.62 -0.95
C ARG A 216 -19.04 -4.99 0.28
N ASP A 217 -19.51 -6.22 0.37
CA ASP A 217 -20.35 -6.68 1.48
C ASP A 217 -19.57 -6.67 2.80
N PHE A 218 -18.30 -7.06 2.78
CA PHE A 218 -17.41 -6.94 3.94
C PHE A 218 -17.22 -5.49 4.36
N LEU A 219 -16.99 -4.58 3.39
CA LEU A 219 -16.87 -3.14 3.67
C LEU A 219 -18.13 -2.59 4.36
N ILE A 220 -19.31 -2.84 3.79
CA ILE A 220 -20.56 -2.24 4.26
C ILE A 220 -21.00 -2.83 5.61
N LYS A 221 -20.95 -4.16 5.74
CA LYS A 221 -21.59 -4.87 6.85
C LYS A 221 -20.69 -5.02 8.07
N HIS A 222 -19.38 -5.03 7.87
CA HIS A 222 -18.40 -5.37 8.90
C HIS A 222 -17.33 -4.30 9.09
N LEU A 223 -16.56 -3.99 8.03
CA LEU A 223 -15.36 -3.16 8.18
C LEU A 223 -15.70 -1.70 8.52
N HIS A 224 -16.51 -1.03 7.69
CA HIS A 224 -16.80 0.39 7.89
C HIS A 224 -17.52 0.69 9.22
N PRO A 225 -18.57 -0.06 9.63
CA PRO A 225 -19.16 0.13 10.96
C PRO A 225 -18.14 -0.03 12.08
N THR A 226 -17.28 -1.07 12.01
CA THR A 226 -16.25 -1.32 13.02
C THR A 226 -15.20 -0.20 13.04
N LEU A 227 -14.78 0.32 11.87
CA LEU A 227 -13.88 1.48 11.80
C LEU A 227 -14.48 2.70 12.52
N VAL A 228 -15.75 3.02 12.23
CA VAL A 228 -16.44 4.16 12.86
C VAL A 228 -16.56 3.99 14.38
N GLU A 229 -16.98 2.82 14.85
CA GLU A 229 -17.07 2.49 16.27
C GLU A 229 -15.73 2.60 17.01
N ASN A 230 -14.62 2.32 16.30
CA ASN A 230 -13.27 2.42 16.85
C ASN A 230 -12.60 3.79 16.62
N GLY A 231 -13.34 4.82 16.14
CA GLY A 231 -12.80 6.15 15.90
C GLY A 231 -11.79 6.21 14.74
N LEU A 232 -11.93 5.30 13.77
CA LEU A 232 -11.11 5.17 12.56
C LEU A 232 -11.88 5.48 11.28
N GLY A 233 -13.03 6.14 11.39
CA GLY A 233 -13.88 6.48 10.25
C GLY A 233 -13.29 7.54 9.30
N ASP A 234 -12.14 8.12 9.63
CA ASP A 234 -11.36 9.05 8.82
C ASP A 234 -10.37 8.37 7.86
N LEU A 235 -10.24 7.04 7.94
CA LEU A 235 -9.34 6.29 7.06
C LEU A 235 -9.82 6.31 5.60
N GLU A 236 -8.88 6.53 4.70
CA GLU A 236 -9.09 6.34 3.27
C GLU A 236 -9.07 4.82 2.98
N VAL A 237 -10.22 4.24 2.61
CA VAL A 237 -10.35 2.80 2.33
C VAL A 237 -10.24 2.56 0.83
N PHE A 238 -9.45 1.55 0.47
CA PHE A 238 -9.15 1.17 -0.91
C PHE A 238 -9.78 -0.18 -1.24
N VAL A 239 -10.44 -0.23 -2.40
CA VAL A 239 -10.93 -1.46 -3.05
C VAL A 239 -10.08 -1.78 -4.26
N TRP A 240 -10.07 -3.05 -4.65
CA TRP A 240 -9.30 -3.51 -5.80
C TRP A 240 -7.80 -3.15 -5.73
N ASP A 241 -7.14 -3.44 -4.63
CA ASP A 241 -5.68 -3.32 -4.46
C ASP A 241 -4.97 -4.41 -5.29
N HIS A 242 -5.03 -4.27 -6.61
CA HIS A 242 -4.61 -5.26 -7.61
C HIS A 242 -4.13 -4.57 -8.89
N ASN A 243 -3.80 -5.37 -9.92
CA ASN A 243 -3.41 -4.93 -11.25
C ASN A 243 -4.53 -4.15 -11.97
N LYS A 244 -4.16 -3.41 -13.01
CA LYS A 244 -5.06 -2.46 -13.70
C LYS A 244 -6.11 -3.12 -14.59
N GLU A 245 -5.90 -4.35 -15.06
CA GLU A 245 -6.67 -4.98 -16.12
C GLU A 245 -8.17 -5.14 -15.84
N ARG A 246 -8.56 -5.23 -14.57
CA ARG A 246 -9.98 -5.35 -14.16
C ARG A 246 -10.46 -4.18 -13.32
N MET A 247 -9.71 -3.09 -13.27
CA MET A 247 -9.97 -1.97 -12.38
C MET A 247 -11.38 -1.40 -12.57
N PHE A 248 -11.80 -1.12 -13.81
CA PHE A 248 -13.13 -0.56 -14.09
C PHE A 248 -14.25 -1.51 -13.68
N GLU A 249 -14.15 -2.78 -14.06
CA GLU A 249 -15.15 -3.79 -13.74
C GLU A 249 -15.33 -3.96 -12.23
N ARG A 250 -14.21 -4.11 -11.51
CA ARG A 250 -14.20 -4.33 -10.07
C ARG A 250 -14.66 -3.09 -9.31
N THR A 251 -14.15 -1.93 -9.66
CA THR A 251 -14.51 -0.67 -9.04
C THR A 251 -15.99 -0.33 -9.23
N ALA A 252 -16.54 -0.52 -10.43
CA ALA A 252 -17.97 -0.30 -10.71
C ALA A 252 -18.89 -1.22 -9.88
N GLN A 253 -18.42 -2.40 -9.48
CA GLN A 253 -19.17 -3.31 -8.62
C GLN A 253 -19.01 -3.00 -7.12
N CYS A 254 -17.87 -2.45 -6.72
CA CYS A 254 -17.58 -2.10 -5.33
C CYS A 254 -18.10 -0.72 -4.96
N ILE A 255 -17.95 0.29 -5.85
CA ILE A 255 -18.40 1.66 -5.61
C ILE A 255 -19.84 1.81 -6.07
N THR A 256 -20.73 1.93 -5.10
CA THR A 256 -22.17 2.17 -5.27
C THR A 256 -22.56 3.44 -4.53
N THR A 257 -23.81 3.86 -4.64
CA THR A 257 -24.33 5.00 -3.86
C THR A 257 -24.18 4.81 -2.34
N GLU A 258 -24.17 3.57 -1.87
CA GLU A 258 -23.99 3.23 -0.46
C GLU A 258 -22.52 3.32 -0.04
N THR A 259 -21.60 2.77 -0.84
CA THR A 259 -20.16 2.75 -0.52
C THR A 259 -19.43 4.02 -0.88
N ASP A 260 -20.06 4.93 -1.57
CA ASP A 260 -19.51 6.16 -2.12
C ASP A 260 -18.80 7.06 -1.11
N ARG A 261 -19.23 7.01 0.14
CA ARG A 261 -18.65 7.76 1.26
C ARG A 261 -17.68 6.93 2.10
N MET A 262 -17.58 5.63 1.83
CA MET A 262 -16.77 4.68 2.57
C MET A 262 -15.41 4.40 1.90
N VAL A 263 -15.32 4.71 0.60
CA VAL A 263 -14.14 4.46 -0.23
C VAL A 263 -13.52 5.78 -0.66
N ASP A 264 -12.20 5.89 -0.60
CA ASP A 264 -11.53 7.06 -1.16
C ASP A 264 -11.55 7.01 -2.70
N ARG A 265 -12.22 8.00 -3.30
CA ARG A 265 -12.28 8.14 -4.75
C ARG A 265 -11.05 8.83 -5.36
N LYS A 266 -10.15 9.34 -4.53
CA LYS A 266 -9.03 10.16 -4.99
C LYS A 266 -7.84 9.31 -5.41
N SER A 267 -7.84 8.05 -5.04
CA SER A 267 -6.74 7.14 -5.32
C SER A 267 -7.23 5.98 -6.16
N VAL A 268 -6.92 6.06 -7.42
CA VAL A 268 -6.84 4.88 -8.28
C VAL A 268 -5.36 4.54 -8.34
N VAL A 269 -4.98 3.45 -7.70
CA VAL A 269 -3.60 2.95 -7.77
C VAL A 269 -3.31 2.42 -9.15
#